data_31d4a69f3f9f109040b34c85295bc365
#
_entry.id   31d4a69f3f9f109040b34c85295bc365
#
_cell.length_a   1.000
_cell.length_b   1.000
_cell.length_c   1.000
_cell.angle_alpha   90.00
_cell.angle_beta   90.00
_cell.angle_gamma   90.00
#
_symmetry.space_group_name_H-M   'P 1'
#
loop_
_entity.id
_entity.type
_entity.pdbx_description
1 polymer ?
#
loop_
_entity_poly.entity_id
_entity_poly.type
_entity_poly.pdbx_seq_one_letter_code
_entity_poly.pdbx_strand_id
1 'polypeptide(L)'
;MSSGSVNRKMSFTGLPRVMAESVLATGEPTLTPMAAVAGTVADAMADWLFARGADLVAVNNGGDVALRLGEGRSIRMGILPDLNGRVTEIVEIRAEDGIGGVCTSGLGGRSLTRGIAGGVTVFSRRCALADACATHIANCSCIESPRVHTCLAGEIEPESDIASLRIVTD
;
A
#
# COMPACT_ATOMS: atom_id res chain seq x y z
N MET A 1 24.07 32.30 -10.00
CA MET A 1 24.62 31.12 -9.28
C MET A 1 23.67 29.97 -9.57
N SER A 2 24.15 29.03 -10.35
CA SER A 2 23.35 27.94 -10.93
C SER A 2 23.09 26.86 -9.87
N SER A 3 21.82 26.65 -9.51
CA SER A 3 21.40 25.51 -8.72
C SER A 3 21.36 24.26 -9.61
N GLY A 4 22.46 23.52 -9.59
CA GLY A 4 22.51 22.22 -10.24
C GLY A 4 21.65 21.21 -9.48
N SER A 5 20.44 20.94 -9.97
CA SER A 5 19.66 19.80 -9.56
C SER A 5 20.37 18.54 -10.03
N VAL A 6 21.00 17.84 -9.11
CA VAL A 6 21.55 16.50 -9.35
C VAL A 6 20.37 15.56 -9.54
N ASN A 7 19.94 15.43 -10.79
CA ASN A 7 18.95 14.42 -11.20
C ASN A 7 19.67 13.05 -11.21
N ARG A 8 19.86 12.48 -10.03
CA ARG A 8 20.38 11.12 -9.88
C ARG A 8 19.30 10.16 -10.36
N LYS A 9 19.32 9.78 -11.63
CA LYS A 9 18.56 8.65 -12.14
C LYS A 9 19.04 7.40 -11.40
N MET A 10 18.40 7.06 -10.30
CA MET A 10 18.60 5.77 -9.65
C MET A 10 17.95 4.73 -10.56
N SER A 11 18.77 3.90 -11.21
CA SER A 11 18.25 2.77 -11.99
C SER A 11 18.03 1.59 -11.04
N PHE A 12 16.82 1.44 -10.55
CA PHE A 12 16.40 0.24 -9.82
C PHE A 12 16.14 -0.92 -10.79
N THR A 13 16.41 -2.15 -10.34
CA THR A 13 16.04 -3.39 -11.02
C THR A 13 15.31 -4.31 -10.05
N GLY A 14 14.55 -5.30 -10.57
CA GLY A 14 13.81 -6.24 -9.71
C GLY A 14 12.72 -5.59 -8.86
N LEU A 15 12.55 -6.06 -7.63
CA LEU A 15 11.48 -5.58 -6.73
C LEU A 15 11.59 -4.08 -6.41
N PRO A 16 12.78 -3.51 -6.13
CA PRO A 16 12.91 -2.06 -5.90
C PRO A 16 12.42 -1.21 -7.07
N ARG A 17 12.54 -1.69 -8.30
CA ARG A 17 11.98 -1.01 -9.46
C ARG A 17 10.45 -1.02 -9.44
N VAL A 18 9.83 -2.15 -9.14
CA VAL A 18 8.37 -2.26 -9.03
C VAL A 18 7.82 -1.32 -7.96
N MET A 19 8.48 -1.27 -6.80
CA MET A 19 8.14 -0.33 -5.71
C MET A 19 8.18 1.11 -6.19
N ALA A 20 9.29 1.53 -6.84
CA ALA A 20 9.45 2.90 -7.32
C ALA A 20 8.42 3.25 -8.41
N GLU A 21 8.17 2.37 -9.37
CA GLU A 21 7.18 2.57 -10.43
C GLU A 21 5.76 2.68 -9.86
N SER A 22 5.40 1.87 -8.85
CA SER A 22 4.10 1.91 -8.19
C SER A 22 3.86 3.24 -7.47
N VAL A 23 4.87 3.74 -6.77
CA VAL A 23 4.79 5.05 -6.09
C VAL A 23 4.75 6.20 -7.11
N LEU A 24 5.58 6.18 -8.15
CA LEU A 24 5.56 7.19 -9.20
C LEU A 24 4.20 7.29 -9.90
N ALA A 25 3.49 6.17 -10.04
CA ALA A 25 2.16 6.15 -10.64
C ALA A 25 1.10 6.89 -9.82
N THR A 26 1.32 7.12 -8.52
CA THR A 26 0.42 7.94 -7.68
C THR A 26 0.55 9.44 -7.95
N GLY A 27 1.67 9.89 -8.49
CA GLY A 27 1.98 11.31 -8.71
C GLY A 27 2.36 12.07 -7.42
N GLU A 28 2.44 11.39 -6.26
CA GLU A 28 2.74 12.02 -4.97
C GLU A 28 4.26 12.07 -4.72
N PRO A 29 4.88 13.25 -4.73
CA PRO A 29 6.34 13.37 -4.66
C PRO A 29 6.93 13.06 -3.27
N THR A 30 6.11 13.04 -2.23
CA THR A 30 6.56 12.77 -0.85
C THR A 30 6.48 11.29 -0.46
N LEU A 31 5.87 10.44 -1.32
CA LEU A 31 5.89 9.01 -1.11
C LEU A 31 7.24 8.42 -1.48
N THR A 32 7.77 7.59 -0.60
CA THR A 32 8.95 6.79 -0.87
C THR A 32 8.57 5.41 -1.44
N PRO A 33 9.49 4.70 -2.10
CA PRO A 33 9.22 3.34 -2.57
C PRO A 33 8.77 2.36 -1.48
N MET A 34 9.06 2.65 -0.22
CA MET A 34 8.61 1.83 0.93
C MET A 34 7.09 1.75 1.06
N ALA A 35 6.35 2.77 0.55
CA ALA A 35 4.89 2.76 0.50
C ALA A 35 4.28 1.70 -0.45
N ALA A 36 5.10 0.91 -1.14
CA ALA A 36 4.68 -0.20 -2.00
C ALA A 36 5.39 -1.52 -1.64
N VAL A 37 6.10 -1.58 -0.51
CA VAL A 37 6.96 -2.74 -0.20
C VAL A 37 6.14 -3.99 0.07
N ALA A 38 5.10 -3.90 0.88
CA ALA A 38 4.30 -5.04 1.29
C ALA A 38 3.55 -5.65 0.09
N GLY A 39 2.91 -4.79 -0.72
CA GLY A 39 2.24 -5.19 -1.94
C GLY A 39 3.20 -5.77 -3.00
N THR A 40 4.42 -5.22 -3.12
CA THR A 40 5.41 -5.74 -4.07
C THR A 40 5.89 -7.14 -3.69
N VAL A 41 6.15 -7.39 -2.41
CA VAL A 41 6.56 -8.72 -1.93
C VAL A 41 5.42 -9.72 -2.09
N ALA A 42 4.18 -9.32 -1.76
CA ALA A 42 3.01 -10.17 -1.95
C ALA A 42 2.80 -10.54 -3.43
N ASP A 43 2.92 -9.56 -4.34
CA ASP A 43 2.84 -9.78 -5.78
C ASP A 43 3.88 -10.78 -6.28
N ALA A 44 5.14 -10.61 -5.86
CA ALA A 44 6.22 -11.50 -6.29
C ALA A 44 5.99 -12.95 -5.84
N MET A 45 5.53 -13.14 -4.62
CA MET A 45 5.19 -14.47 -4.10
C MET A 45 3.99 -15.07 -4.82
N ALA A 46 2.95 -14.26 -5.06
CA ALA A 46 1.75 -14.72 -5.77
C ALA A 46 2.08 -15.12 -7.22
N ASP A 47 2.89 -14.34 -7.93
CA ASP A 47 3.37 -14.67 -9.28
C ASP A 47 4.19 -15.96 -9.29
N TRP A 48 5.07 -16.15 -8.30
CA TRP A 48 5.90 -17.34 -8.17
C TRP A 48 5.09 -18.62 -7.96
N LEU A 49 4.05 -18.55 -7.10
CA LEU A 49 3.15 -19.67 -6.84
C LEU A 49 2.28 -20.01 -8.06
N PHE A 50 1.70 -18.98 -8.68
CA PHE A 50 0.81 -19.12 -9.82
C PHE A 50 1.55 -19.71 -11.03
N ALA A 51 2.78 -19.28 -11.30
CA ALA A 51 3.64 -19.83 -12.35
C ALA A 51 4.01 -21.31 -12.13
N ARG A 52 3.81 -21.85 -10.93
CA ARG A 52 4.02 -23.26 -10.59
C ARG A 52 2.75 -24.10 -10.63
N GLY A 53 1.68 -23.57 -11.20
CA GLY A 53 0.43 -24.30 -11.44
C GLY A 53 -0.62 -24.13 -10.34
N ALA A 54 -0.43 -23.25 -9.39
CA ALA A 54 -1.50 -22.89 -8.47
C ALA A 54 -2.60 -22.15 -9.24
N ASP A 55 -3.83 -22.55 -9.10
CA ASP A 55 -4.99 -22.03 -9.84
C ASP A 55 -5.76 -20.93 -9.07
N LEU A 56 -5.53 -20.85 -7.77
CA LEU A 56 -5.99 -19.78 -6.90
C LEU A 56 -4.90 -19.47 -5.89
N VAL A 57 -4.43 -18.23 -5.87
CA VAL A 57 -3.41 -17.76 -4.94
C VAL A 57 -3.90 -16.49 -4.25
N ALA A 58 -3.79 -16.47 -2.94
CA ALA A 58 -3.95 -15.27 -2.12
C ALA A 58 -2.75 -15.18 -1.16
N VAL A 59 -1.93 -14.16 -1.33
CA VAL A 59 -0.79 -13.88 -0.44
C VAL A 59 -1.10 -12.64 0.37
N ASN A 60 -1.23 -12.80 1.68
CA ASN A 60 -1.47 -11.71 2.62
C ASN A 60 -0.16 -11.31 3.30
N ASN A 61 0.25 -10.08 3.15
CA ASN A 61 1.41 -9.49 3.80
C ASN A 61 0.99 -8.28 4.65
N GLY A 62 0.63 -8.55 5.90
CA GLY A 62 0.26 -7.49 6.85
C GLY A 62 -1.09 -6.81 6.59
N GLY A 63 -1.92 -7.34 5.71
CA GLY A 63 -3.20 -6.75 5.27
C GLY A 63 -3.22 -6.44 3.79
N ASP A 64 -2.06 -6.36 3.15
CA ASP A 64 -1.92 -6.18 1.70
C ASP A 64 -1.96 -7.54 1.01
N VAL A 65 -3.00 -7.76 0.21
CA VAL A 65 -3.30 -9.08 -0.36
C VAL A 65 -3.09 -9.08 -1.86
N ALA A 66 -2.14 -9.89 -2.33
CA ALA A 66 -1.99 -10.18 -3.76
C ALA A 66 -2.82 -11.40 -4.15
N LEU A 67 -3.54 -11.28 -5.26
CA LEU A 67 -4.43 -12.30 -5.80
C LEU A 67 -3.97 -12.75 -7.19
N ARG A 68 -4.03 -14.07 -7.45
CA ARG A 68 -3.96 -14.63 -8.80
C ARG A 68 -5.04 -15.69 -8.92
N LEU A 69 -5.97 -15.45 -9.79
CA LEU A 69 -7.15 -16.29 -9.99
C LEU A 69 -7.12 -16.85 -11.41
N GLY A 70 -7.15 -18.17 -11.53
CA GLY A 70 -7.36 -18.88 -12.80
C GLY A 70 -8.78 -18.66 -13.34
N GLU A 71 -8.98 -19.00 -14.60
CA GLU A 71 -10.27 -18.85 -15.28
C GLU A 71 -11.42 -19.50 -14.48
N GLY A 72 -12.52 -18.74 -14.29
CA GLY A 72 -13.70 -19.19 -13.56
C GLY A 72 -13.52 -19.27 -12.04
N ARG A 73 -12.37 -18.85 -11.50
CA ARG A 73 -12.15 -18.81 -10.04
C ARG A 73 -12.66 -17.52 -9.44
N SER A 74 -13.10 -17.61 -8.20
CA SER A 74 -13.44 -16.46 -7.37
C SER A 74 -12.94 -16.64 -5.95
N ILE A 75 -12.82 -15.54 -5.23
CA ILE A 75 -12.49 -15.50 -3.80
C ILE A 75 -13.39 -14.50 -3.08
N ARG A 76 -13.79 -14.81 -1.86
CA ARG A 76 -14.53 -13.88 -1.00
C ARG A 76 -13.58 -13.33 0.06
N MET A 77 -13.52 -12.01 0.16
CA MET A 77 -12.66 -11.31 1.10
C MET A 77 -13.50 -10.45 2.04
N GLY A 78 -13.17 -10.50 3.33
CA GLY A 78 -13.70 -9.56 4.32
C GLY A 78 -12.85 -8.28 4.33
N ILE A 79 -13.49 -7.13 4.28
CA ILE A 79 -12.83 -5.83 4.45
C ILE A 79 -12.87 -5.48 5.93
N LEU A 80 -11.68 -5.24 6.48
CA LEU A 80 -11.47 -4.85 7.87
C LEU A 80 -10.88 -3.42 7.89
N PRO A 81 -11.69 -2.41 8.16
CA PRO A 81 -11.24 -1.01 8.11
C PRO A 81 -10.30 -0.63 9.26
N ASP A 82 -10.28 -1.41 10.32
CA ASP A 82 -9.50 -1.19 11.54
C ASP A 82 -9.11 -2.54 12.12
N LEU A 83 -7.86 -2.70 12.55
CA LEU A 83 -7.33 -3.97 13.10
C LEU A 83 -8.10 -4.46 14.33
N ASN A 84 -8.70 -3.56 15.11
CA ASN A 84 -9.53 -3.87 16.28
C ASN A 84 -11.02 -3.95 15.93
N GLY A 85 -11.37 -3.66 14.68
CA GLY A 85 -12.74 -3.63 14.21
C GLY A 85 -13.28 -5.01 13.83
N ARG A 86 -14.47 -4.99 13.25
CA ARG A 86 -15.11 -6.18 12.67
C ARG A 86 -15.09 -6.06 11.16
N VAL A 87 -15.14 -7.19 10.48
CA VAL A 87 -15.39 -7.22 9.03
C VAL A 87 -16.72 -6.49 8.78
N THR A 88 -16.66 -5.40 8.03
CA THR A 88 -17.81 -4.55 7.72
C THR A 88 -18.46 -4.91 6.40
N GLU A 89 -17.69 -5.49 5.50
CA GLU A 89 -18.11 -5.82 4.15
C GLU A 89 -17.44 -7.09 3.66
N ILE A 90 -18.15 -7.87 2.88
CA ILE A 90 -17.60 -9.04 2.17
C ILE A 90 -17.69 -8.76 0.67
N VAL A 91 -16.55 -8.77 0.00
CA VAL A 91 -16.45 -8.57 -1.45
C VAL A 91 -16.11 -9.91 -2.11
N GLU A 92 -16.83 -10.28 -3.15
CA GLU A 92 -16.46 -11.36 -4.05
C GLU A 92 -15.63 -10.79 -5.19
N ILE A 93 -14.46 -11.38 -5.44
CA ILE A 93 -13.55 -11.00 -6.52
C ILE A 93 -13.44 -12.21 -7.44
N ARG A 94 -13.68 -12.00 -8.73
CA ARG A 94 -13.62 -13.02 -9.76
C ARG A 94 -12.44 -12.80 -10.69
N ALA A 95 -12.01 -13.84 -11.37
CA ALA A 95 -10.88 -13.76 -12.31
C ALA A 95 -11.11 -12.69 -13.41
N GLU A 96 -12.35 -12.58 -13.91
CA GLU A 96 -12.73 -11.60 -14.93
C GLU A 96 -12.69 -10.14 -14.46
N ASP A 97 -12.73 -9.88 -13.16
CA ASP A 97 -12.64 -8.51 -12.61
C ASP A 97 -11.25 -7.92 -12.81
N GLY A 98 -10.23 -8.76 -13.05
CA GLY A 98 -8.86 -8.35 -13.28
C GLY A 98 -8.20 -7.71 -12.04
N ILE A 99 -8.75 -7.93 -10.85
CA ILE A 99 -8.20 -7.46 -9.58
C ILE A 99 -7.11 -8.43 -9.12
N GLY A 100 -5.88 -7.94 -9.02
CA GLY A 100 -4.71 -8.70 -8.57
C GLY A 100 -4.14 -8.22 -7.24
N GLY A 101 -4.71 -7.18 -6.64
CA GLY A 101 -4.29 -6.67 -5.34
C GLY A 101 -5.37 -5.91 -4.61
N VAL A 102 -5.44 -6.12 -3.29
CA VAL A 102 -6.32 -5.42 -2.35
C VAL A 102 -5.49 -5.00 -1.15
N CYS A 103 -5.37 -3.69 -0.92
CA CYS A 103 -4.55 -3.13 0.14
C CYS A 103 -5.32 -2.11 0.96
N THR A 104 -5.05 -2.05 2.26
CA THR A 104 -5.69 -1.11 3.16
C THR A 104 -4.64 -0.35 3.95
N SER A 105 -4.71 0.99 3.90
CA SER A 105 -3.87 1.91 4.67
C SER A 105 -4.74 2.89 5.46
N GLY A 106 -4.20 3.48 6.53
CA GLY A 106 -4.90 4.46 7.35
C GLY A 106 -4.55 4.34 8.82
N LEU A 107 -5.19 5.19 9.65
CA LEU A 107 -4.89 5.32 11.07
C LEU A 107 -5.20 4.05 11.88
N GLY A 108 -6.19 3.25 11.46
CA GLY A 108 -6.50 1.95 12.05
C GLY A 108 -5.55 0.81 11.65
N GLY A 109 -4.55 1.08 10.82
CA GLY A 109 -3.57 0.11 10.31
C GLY A 109 -2.32 -0.01 11.17
N ARG A 110 -1.29 -0.64 10.59
CA ARG A 110 0.04 -0.82 11.22
C ARG A 110 1.06 0.19 10.75
N SER A 111 0.85 0.80 9.60
CA SER A 111 1.76 1.75 9.00
C SER A 111 1.52 3.15 9.54
N LEU A 112 2.57 3.96 9.58
CA LEU A 112 2.47 5.38 9.89
C LEU A 112 1.65 6.08 8.80
N THR A 113 0.76 7.00 9.18
CA THR A 113 -0.08 7.76 8.26
C THR A 113 -0.04 9.26 8.56
N ARG A 114 -0.21 10.06 7.52
CA ARG A 114 -0.33 11.53 7.62
C ARG A 114 -1.78 12.00 7.66
N GLY A 115 -2.71 11.07 7.41
CA GLY A 115 -4.14 11.37 7.33
C GLY A 115 -4.93 10.82 8.51
N ILE A 116 -6.16 11.27 8.63
CA ILE A 116 -7.10 10.90 9.69
C ILE A 116 -8.07 9.79 9.28
N ALA A 117 -8.01 9.30 8.03
CA ALA A 117 -8.86 8.21 7.58
C ALA A 117 -8.55 6.95 8.40
N GLY A 118 -9.57 6.33 9.01
CA GLY A 118 -9.44 5.08 9.75
C GLY A 118 -8.94 3.93 8.88
N GLY A 119 -9.46 3.82 7.64
CA GLY A 119 -9.01 2.85 6.66
C GLY A 119 -9.42 3.26 5.25
N VAL A 120 -8.52 3.07 4.29
CA VAL A 120 -8.72 3.25 2.85
C VAL A 120 -8.35 1.95 2.17
N THR A 121 -9.33 1.26 1.60
CA THR A 121 -9.10 0.01 0.86
C THR A 121 -9.10 0.28 -0.64
N VAL A 122 -8.04 -0.12 -1.31
CA VAL A 122 -7.85 0.04 -2.75
C VAL A 122 -7.77 -1.32 -3.43
N PHE A 123 -8.51 -1.46 -4.53
CA PHE A 123 -8.48 -2.59 -5.44
C PHE A 123 -7.72 -2.18 -6.70
N SER A 124 -6.77 -3.00 -7.14
CA SER A 124 -5.98 -2.74 -8.34
C SER A 124 -5.58 -4.04 -9.03
N ARG A 125 -5.07 -3.92 -10.27
CA ARG A 125 -4.53 -5.07 -11.01
C ARG A 125 -3.26 -5.65 -10.39
N ARG A 126 -2.53 -4.84 -9.60
CA ARG A 126 -1.29 -5.23 -8.92
C ARG A 126 -1.36 -4.79 -7.47
N CYS A 127 -0.91 -5.65 -6.57
CA CYS A 127 -0.89 -5.37 -5.13
C CYS A 127 0.07 -4.20 -4.81
N ALA A 128 1.23 -4.13 -5.45
CA ALA A 128 2.17 -3.02 -5.29
C ALA A 128 1.54 -1.65 -5.58
N LEU A 129 0.71 -1.56 -6.64
CA LEU A 129 0.02 -0.32 -6.99
C LEU A 129 -1.12 -0.03 -5.99
N ALA A 130 -1.86 -1.06 -5.57
CA ALA A 130 -2.91 -0.91 -4.57
C ALA A 130 -2.36 -0.36 -3.25
N ASP A 131 -1.20 -0.87 -2.79
CA ASP A 131 -0.48 -0.47 -1.59
C ASP A 131 -0.06 1.02 -1.64
N ALA A 132 0.66 1.42 -2.70
CA ALA A 132 1.03 2.82 -2.92
C ALA A 132 -0.19 3.75 -2.96
N CYS A 133 -1.25 3.37 -3.68
CA CYS A 133 -2.47 4.17 -3.79
C CYS A 133 -3.23 4.25 -2.47
N ALA A 134 -3.33 3.16 -1.70
CA ALA A 134 -3.99 3.16 -0.39
C ALA A 134 -3.29 4.13 0.57
N THR A 135 -1.95 4.09 0.60
CA THR A 135 -1.13 5.01 1.39
C THR A 135 -1.32 6.46 0.95
N HIS A 136 -1.27 6.73 -0.36
CA HIS A 136 -1.47 8.08 -0.90
C HIS A 136 -2.85 8.64 -0.53
N ILE A 137 -3.92 7.89 -0.79
CA ILE A 137 -5.30 8.34 -0.53
C ILE A 137 -5.52 8.53 0.97
N ALA A 138 -5.02 7.63 1.81
CA ALA A 138 -5.09 7.79 3.27
C ALA A 138 -4.40 9.09 3.71
N ASN A 139 -3.23 9.40 3.18
CA ASN A 139 -2.50 10.64 3.47
C ASN A 139 -3.25 11.90 2.99
N CYS A 140 -4.03 11.83 1.91
CA CYS A 140 -4.86 12.95 1.43
C CYS A 140 -5.98 13.35 2.41
N SER A 141 -6.30 12.50 3.39
CA SER A 141 -7.25 12.85 4.46
C SER A 141 -6.63 13.72 5.57
N CYS A 142 -5.43 14.26 5.38
CA CYS A 142 -4.77 15.18 6.30
C CYS A 142 -5.59 16.45 6.50
N ILE A 143 -5.80 16.86 7.76
CA ILE A 143 -6.46 18.10 8.12
C ILE A 143 -5.68 18.80 9.24
N GLU A 144 -5.73 20.15 9.23
CA GLU A 144 -5.25 20.94 10.35
C GLU A 144 -6.40 21.13 11.36
N SER A 145 -6.25 20.57 12.53
CA SER A 145 -7.24 20.69 13.61
C SER A 145 -6.56 20.55 14.97
N PRO A 146 -6.95 21.36 15.98
CA PRO A 146 -6.44 21.20 17.35
C PRO A 146 -6.86 19.86 18.00
N ARG A 147 -7.75 19.09 17.36
CA ARG A 147 -8.17 17.76 17.83
C ARG A 147 -7.36 16.63 17.19
N VAL A 148 -6.49 16.94 16.23
CA VAL A 148 -5.63 15.95 15.57
C VAL A 148 -4.22 16.08 16.14
N HIS A 149 -3.78 15.04 16.79
CA HIS A 149 -2.45 15.00 17.37
C HIS A 149 -1.45 14.46 16.35
N THR A 150 -0.34 15.13 16.23
CA THR A 150 0.71 14.76 15.28
C THR A 150 2.09 14.87 15.91
N CYS A 151 3.01 13.98 15.51
CA CYS A 151 4.43 14.07 15.86
C CYS A 151 5.30 13.85 14.60
N LEU A 152 6.61 13.94 14.71
CA LEU A 152 7.49 13.47 13.66
C LEU A 152 7.52 11.94 13.66
N ALA A 153 7.53 11.33 12.47
CA ALA A 153 7.64 9.87 12.35
C ALA A 153 8.90 9.33 13.04
N GLY A 154 10.00 10.07 13.01
CA GLY A 154 11.25 9.71 13.68
C GLY A 154 11.19 9.70 15.21
N GLU A 155 10.16 10.30 15.83
CA GLU A 155 9.94 10.19 17.28
C GLU A 155 9.39 8.81 17.67
N ILE A 156 8.73 8.11 16.72
CA ILE A 156 8.19 6.76 16.91
C ILE A 156 9.14 5.72 16.29
N GLU A 157 9.60 5.97 15.07
CA GLU A 157 10.51 5.10 14.32
C GLU A 157 11.71 5.89 13.79
N PRO A 158 12.80 5.98 14.57
CA PRO A 158 13.98 6.80 14.21
C PRO A 158 14.63 6.41 12.88
N GLU A 159 14.57 5.12 12.50
CA GLU A 159 15.16 4.59 11.27
C GLU A 159 14.18 4.63 10.07
N SER A 160 13.02 5.27 10.23
CA SER A 160 12.03 5.38 9.16
C SER A 160 12.55 6.26 8.02
N ASP A 161 12.28 5.87 6.79
CA ASP A 161 12.55 6.65 5.58
C ASP A 161 11.71 7.94 5.48
N ILE A 162 10.68 8.07 6.32
CA ILE A 162 9.84 9.25 6.48
C ILE A 162 10.04 9.95 7.84
N ALA A 163 11.16 9.70 8.55
CA ALA A 163 11.41 10.22 9.91
C ALA A 163 11.20 11.73 10.06
N SER A 164 11.44 12.51 8.99
CA SER A 164 11.26 13.97 8.98
C SER A 164 9.82 14.43 8.69
N LEU A 165 8.91 13.54 8.37
CA LEU A 165 7.51 13.88 8.07
C LEU A 165 6.64 13.84 9.33
N ARG A 166 5.65 14.70 9.38
CA ARG A 166 4.61 14.63 10.43
C ARG A 166 3.59 13.56 10.10
N ILE A 167 3.28 12.78 11.11
CA ILE A 167 2.27 11.72 11.09
C ILE A 167 1.19 11.99 12.12
N VAL A 168 0.00 11.42 11.92
CA VAL A 168 -1.11 11.46 12.88
C VAL A 168 -0.91 10.33 13.89
N THR A 169 -1.16 10.63 15.17
CA THR A 169 -1.07 9.66 16.27
C THR A 169 -2.42 9.37 16.89
N ASP A 170 -3.36 10.34 16.81
CA ASP A 170 -4.70 10.25 17.41
C ASP A 170 -5.67 11.17 16.67
#